data_a4e78ee3b095e40965392c46b18ffa54
#
_entry.id   a4e78ee3b095e40965392c46b18ffa54
#
_cell.length_a   1.000
_cell.length_b   1.000
_cell.length_c   1.000
_cell.angle_alpha   90.00
_cell.angle_beta   90.00
_cell.angle_gamma   90.00
#
_symmetry.space_group_name_H-M   'P 1'
#
loop_
_entity.id
_entity.type
_entity.pdbx_description
1 polymer ?
#
loop_
_entity_poly.entity_id
_entity_poly.type
_entity_poly.pdbx_seq_one_letter_code
_entity_poly.pdbx_strand_id
1 'polypeptide(L)'
;MKRAAFTSALVTSTTAVFSNSIPIYGTYPGWKEGGNKANITLEIHYDLLCEDSKALNPIIEELLATKWLDGTVKDQITIEYTLFPLPYHLHAWQVNQLMPYFIDQCMADSNKCMMDKYKDYAFKWQPKILAGDTWSKDAFTKAWSAEVAKEFGLPEDEVALCYDRAKDPHNTEGKMREMWKYATASIVTGTPTAFLNGVKLDSTPMSVKDWMALLDQTYKSQWRPKSTDTFL
;
A
#
# COMPACT_ATOMS: atom_id res chain seq x y z
N MET A 1 -32.72 -58.86 -32.04
CA MET A 1 -31.55 -58.01 -31.65
C MET A 1 -32.06 -56.75 -30.98
N LYS A 2 -31.98 -56.62 -29.64
CA LYS A 2 -32.40 -55.41 -28.89
C LYS A 2 -31.16 -54.53 -28.69
N ARG A 3 -31.18 -53.33 -29.26
CA ARG A 3 -30.15 -52.31 -29.05
C ARG A 3 -30.40 -51.64 -27.69
N ALA A 4 -29.43 -51.74 -26.77
CA ALA A 4 -29.44 -50.97 -25.52
C ALA A 4 -28.94 -49.56 -25.85
N ALA A 5 -29.74 -48.55 -25.49
CA ALA A 5 -29.37 -47.14 -25.55
C ALA A 5 -28.60 -46.81 -24.28
N PHE A 6 -27.34 -46.42 -24.42
CA PHE A 6 -26.55 -45.87 -23.33
C PHE A 6 -26.90 -44.37 -23.19
N THR A 7 -27.55 -44.02 -22.13
CA THR A 7 -27.77 -42.60 -21.74
C THR A 7 -26.54 -42.13 -20.98
N SER A 8 -25.71 -41.28 -21.61
CA SER A 8 -24.59 -40.62 -20.97
C SER A 8 -25.12 -39.51 -20.06
N ALA A 9 -25.01 -39.68 -18.75
CA ALA A 9 -25.30 -38.63 -17.81
C ALA A 9 -24.16 -37.60 -17.80
N LEU A 10 -24.44 -36.37 -18.25
CA LEU A 10 -23.51 -35.26 -18.08
C LEU A 10 -23.44 -34.92 -16.59
N VAL A 11 -22.34 -35.20 -15.95
CA VAL A 11 -22.01 -34.70 -14.63
C VAL A 11 -21.52 -33.27 -14.78
N THR A 12 -22.42 -32.31 -14.58
CA THR A 12 -22.03 -30.90 -14.43
C THR A 12 -21.37 -30.73 -13.07
N SER A 13 -20.03 -30.62 -13.07
CA SER A 13 -19.31 -30.22 -11.88
C SER A 13 -19.56 -28.73 -11.62
N THR A 14 -20.41 -28.42 -10.65
CA THR A 14 -20.52 -27.08 -10.12
C THR A 14 -19.26 -26.80 -9.30
N THR A 15 -18.31 -26.06 -9.85
CA THR A 15 -17.24 -25.46 -9.07
C THR A 15 -17.85 -24.46 -8.11
N ALA A 16 -17.74 -24.73 -6.80
CA ALA A 16 -18.15 -23.78 -5.78
C ALA A 16 -17.28 -22.53 -5.93
N VAL A 17 -17.91 -21.41 -6.30
CA VAL A 17 -17.23 -20.11 -6.31
C VAL A 17 -17.26 -19.58 -4.89
N PHE A 18 -16.13 -19.58 -4.22
CA PHE A 18 -15.99 -18.93 -2.93
C PHE A 18 -16.07 -17.42 -3.13
N SER A 19 -17.07 -16.78 -2.52
CA SER A 19 -17.22 -15.32 -2.50
C SER A 19 -16.87 -14.81 -1.12
N ASN A 20 -15.79 -14.04 -1.01
CA ASN A 20 -15.42 -13.34 0.20
C ASN A 20 -15.85 -11.86 0.11
N SER A 21 -16.30 -11.27 1.21
CA SER A 21 -16.59 -9.83 1.30
C SER A 21 -15.33 -8.97 1.16
N ILE A 22 -14.18 -9.53 1.56
CA ILE A 22 -12.85 -8.97 1.36
C ILE A 22 -12.17 -9.81 0.29
N PRO A 23 -11.66 -9.22 -0.80
CA PRO A 23 -10.97 -9.96 -1.84
C PRO A 23 -9.78 -10.74 -1.30
N ILE A 24 -9.57 -11.96 -1.82
CA ILE A 24 -8.30 -12.68 -1.62
C ILE A 24 -7.38 -12.21 -2.74
N TYR A 25 -6.37 -11.44 -2.36
CA TYR A 25 -5.45 -10.82 -3.33
C TYR A 25 -4.41 -11.84 -3.79
N GLY A 26 -4.19 -11.89 -5.11
CA GLY A 26 -3.08 -12.67 -5.69
C GLY A 26 -1.71 -12.03 -5.47
N THR A 27 -1.70 -10.70 -5.22
CA THR A 27 -0.53 -9.90 -4.90
C THR A 27 -0.88 -8.93 -3.76
N TYR A 28 0.13 -8.42 -3.08
CA TYR A 28 -0.07 -7.39 -2.05
C TYR A 28 -0.80 -6.17 -2.65
N PRO A 29 -1.86 -5.66 -2.03
CA PRO A 29 -2.70 -4.62 -2.64
C PRO A 29 -2.10 -3.20 -2.62
N GLY A 30 -0.96 -3.01 -1.94
CA GLY A 30 -0.19 -1.77 -1.91
C GLY A 30 1.04 -1.83 -2.81
N TRP A 31 2.15 -1.30 -2.33
CA TRP A 31 3.43 -1.41 -3.01
C TRP A 31 4.52 -1.86 -2.04
N LYS A 32 5.60 -2.37 -2.61
CA LYS A 32 6.73 -2.91 -1.85
C LYS A 32 8.03 -2.33 -2.36
N GLU A 33 8.97 -2.18 -1.45
CA GLU A 33 10.35 -1.85 -1.78
C GLU A 33 11.32 -2.59 -0.86
N GLY A 34 12.61 -2.45 -1.13
CA GLY A 34 13.68 -3.02 -0.32
C GLY A 34 14.08 -4.44 -0.70
N GLY A 35 15.01 -4.96 0.08
CA GLY A 35 15.51 -6.33 0.00
C GLY A 35 14.70 -7.29 0.86
N ASN A 36 15.30 -8.43 1.21
CA ASN A 36 14.74 -9.37 2.19
C ASN A 36 15.80 -10.25 2.82
N LYS A 37 17.04 -9.75 2.89
CA LYS A 37 18.17 -10.57 3.39
C LYS A 37 18.02 -10.95 4.86
N ALA A 38 17.41 -10.07 5.66
CA ALA A 38 17.15 -10.31 7.07
C ALA A 38 15.86 -11.09 7.33
N ASN A 39 15.08 -11.41 6.30
CA ASN A 39 13.77 -12.05 6.41
C ASN A 39 12.84 -11.32 7.39
N ILE A 40 12.78 -10.01 7.26
CA ILE A 40 11.92 -9.11 8.04
C ILE A 40 11.06 -8.31 7.07
N THR A 41 9.77 -8.27 7.36
CA THR A 41 8.80 -7.44 6.63
C THR A 41 8.26 -6.37 7.58
N LEU A 42 8.42 -5.11 7.20
CA LEU A 42 7.80 -3.96 7.84
C LEU A 42 6.64 -3.49 6.94
N GLU A 43 5.43 -3.52 7.45
CA GLU A 43 4.26 -3.02 6.74
C GLU A 43 3.77 -1.72 7.40
N ILE A 44 3.47 -0.70 6.59
CA ILE A 44 3.01 0.60 7.06
C ILE A 44 1.75 1.01 6.31
N HIS A 45 0.73 1.38 7.08
CA HIS A 45 -0.51 1.95 6.57
C HIS A 45 -0.50 3.47 6.76
N TYR A 46 -0.59 4.20 5.66
CA TYR A 46 -0.62 5.66 5.64
C TYR A 46 -2.00 6.21 5.24
N ASP A 47 -2.30 7.42 5.69
CA ASP A 47 -3.21 8.34 5.01
C ASP A 47 -2.41 9.59 4.63
N LEU A 48 -2.44 9.96 3.36
CA LEU A 48 -1.67 11.09 2.85
C LEU A 48 -2.18 12.46 3.39
N LEU A 49 -3.33 12.48 4.06
CA LEU A 49 -3.82 13.66 4.78
C LEU A 49 -3.67 13.56 6.30
N CYS A 50 -3.10 12.48 6.84
CA CYS A 50 -2.83 12.36 8.27
C CYS A 50 -1.51 13.05 8.64
N GLU A 51 -1.54 13.95 9.63
CA GLU A 51 -0.36 14.70 10.09
C GLU A 51 0.69 13.76 10.70
N ASP A 52 0.26 12.73 11.43
CA ASP A 52 1.16 11.74 12.01
C ASP A 52 1.80 10.87 10.92
N SER A 53 1.08 10.54 9.84
CA SER A 53 1.66 9.86 8.68
C SER A 53 2.73 10.71 8.00
N LYS A 54 2.46 12.01 7.85
CA LYS A 54 3.43 12.98 7.34
C LYS A 54 4.67 13.08 8.24
N ALA A 55 4.48 13.09 9.55
CA ALA A 55 5.59 13.15 10.52
C ALA A 55 6.44 11.87 10.51
N LEU A 56 5.81 10.70 10.29
CA LEU A 56 6.51 9.42 10.20
C LEU A 56 7.33 9.28 8.91
N ASN A 57 6.87 9.82 7.78
CA ASN A 57 7.48 9.59 6.46
C ASN A 57 9.00 9.87 6.44
N PRO A 58 9.51 11.03 6.85
CA PRO A 58 10.96 11.30 6.85
C PRO A 58 11.73 10.37 7.81
N ILE A 59 11.11 9.90 8.89
CA ILE A 59 11.73 8.95 9.82
C ILE A 59 11.94 7.60 9.14
N ILE A 60 10.97 7.14 8.35
CA ILE A 60 11.10 5.90 7.58
C ILE A 60 12.15 6.05 6.47
N GLU A 61 12.20 7.18 5.78
CA GLU A 61 13.23 7.43 4.76
C GLU A 61 14.64 7.40 5.37
N GLU A 62 14.84 8.04 6.52
CA GLU A 62 16.10 8.00 7.26
C GLU A 62 16.42 6.59 7.76
N LEU A 63 15.42 5.87 8.30
CA LEU A 63 15.56 4.48 8.71
C LEU A 63 16.06 3.60 7.56
N LEU A 64 15.42 3.69 6.40
CA LEU A 64 15.78 2.88 5.23
C LEU A 64 17.21 3.16 4.72
N ALA A 65 17.68 4.40 4.87
CA ALA A 65 19.04 4.81 4.52
C ALA A 65 20.09 4.47 5.60
N THR A 66 19.65 4.10 6.82
CA THR A 66 20.55 3.79 7.93
C THR A 66 21.32 2.50 7.68
N LYS A 67 22.63 2.52 7.98
CA LYS A 67 23.46 1.31 7.90
C LYS A 67 23.02 0.27 8.92
N TRP A 68 22.86 -0.95 8.45
CA TRP A 68 22.48 -2.08 9.27
C TRP A 68 22.98 -3.40 8.66
N LEU A 69 23.54 -4.28 9.50
CA LEU A 69 24.19 -5.52 9.06
C LEU A 69 25.25 -5.24 7.97
N ASP A 70 25.16 -5.89 6.82
CA ASP A 70 26.09 -5.78 5.69
C ASP A 70 25.63 -4.78 4.60
N GLY A 71 24.66 -3.91 4.91
CA GLY A 71 24.14 -2.92 3.98
C GLY A 71 23.42 -1.77 4.66
N THR A 72 22.31 -1.33 4.07
CA THR A 72 21.34 -0.42 4.68
C THR A 72 20.12 -1.21 5.15
N VAL A 73 19.27 -0.60 5.98
CA VAL A 73 17.99 -1.22 6.35
C VAL A 73 17.20 -1.58 5.10
N LYS A 74 17.18 -0.71 4.08
CA LYS A 74 16.50 -0.98 2.80
C LYS A 74 17.00 -2.24 2.10
N ASP A 75 18.30 -2.55 2.19
CA ASP A 75 18.86 -3.76 1.58
C ASP A 75 18.47 -5.03 2.32
N GLN A 76 18.13 -4.91 3.59
CA GLN A 76 17.95 -6.02 4.50
C GLN A 76 16.50 -6.45 4.68
N ILE A 77 15.54 -5.49 4.67
CA ILE A 77 14.13 -5.76 4.93
C ILE A 77 13.27 -5.54 3.70
N THR A 78 12.11 -6.20 3.66
CA THR A 78 11.02 -5.79 2.77
C THR A 78 10.17 -4.77 3.51
N ILE A 79 9.89 -3.64 2.86
CA ILE A 79 8.91 -2.69 3.36
C ILE A 79 7.69 -2.69 2.45
N GLU A 80 6.52 -2.78 3.04
CA GLU A 80 5.21 -2.84 2.39
C GLU A 80 4.38 -1.64 2.81
N TYR A 81 3.78 -0.95 1.84
CA TYR A 81 2.94 0.22 2.11
C TYR A 81 1.54 0.00 1.60
N THR A 82 0.58 0.43 2.40
CA THR A 82 -0.84 0.46 2.03
C THR A 82 -1.45 1.77 2.47
N LEU A 83 -2.48 2.22 1.77
CA LEU A 83 -3.18 3.45 2.12
C LEU A 83 -4.50 3.15 2.84
N PHE A 84 -4.77 3.94 3.87
CA PHE A 84 -5.98 3.90 4.66
C PHE A 84 -6.52 5.32 4.90
N PRO A 85 -7.23 5.90 3.92
CA PRO A 85 -7.85 7.22 4.07
C PRO A 85 -8.78 7.26 5.27
N LEU A 86 -8.54 8.21 6.18
CA LEU A 86 -9.34 8.39 7.38
C LEU A 86 -10.63 9.17 7.07
N PRO A 87 -11.78 8.74 7.58
CA PRO A 87 -13.07 9.32 7.19
C PRO A 87 -13.29 10.76 7.66
N TYR A 88 -12.52 11.23 8.62
CA TYR A 88 -12.58 12.60 9.16
C TYR A 88 -11.58 13.56 8.52
N HIS A 89 -10.73 13.11 7.59
CA HIS A 89 -9.92 13.96 6.74
C HIS A 89 -10.70 14.19 5.43
N LEU A 90 -11.33 15.34 5.32
CA LEU A 90 -12.05 15.69 4.10
C LEU A 90 -11.09 15.64 2.90
N HIS A 91 -11.52 15.02 1.81
CA HIS A 91 -10.71 14.77 0.60
C HIS A 91 -9.58 13.74 0.73
N ALA A 92 -9.41 13.06 1.87
CA ALA A 92 -8.40 12.00 2.00
C ALA A 92 -8.56 10.94 0.91
N TRP A 93 -9.81 10.51 0.65
CA TRP A 93 -10.06 9.53 -0.40
C TRP A 93 -9.53 9.99 -1.76
N GLN A 94 -9.80 11.23 -2.17
CA GLN A 94 -9.39 11.77 -3.47
C GLN A 94 -7.87 11.84 -3.59
N VAL A 95 -7.17 12.29 -2.56
CA VAL A 95 -5.71 12.38 -2.56
C VAL A 95 -5.10 10.97 -2.61
N ASN A 96 -5.53 10.06 -1.77
CA ASN A 96 -5.01 8.70 -1.73
C ASN A 96 -5.34 7.91 -3.01
N GLN A 97 -6.47 8.18 -3.68
CA GLN A 97 -6.94 7.50 -4.89
C GLN A 97 -5.99 7.64 -6.09
N LEU A 98 -5.16 8.67 -6.15
CA LEU A 98 -4.17 8.81 -7.24
C LEU A 98 -2.93 7.92 -7.06
N MET A 99 -2.65 7.42 -5.86
CA MET A 99 -1.47 6.57 -5.64
C MET A 99 -1.44 5.33 -6.54
N PRO A 100 -2.54 4.57 -6.75
CA PRO A 100 -2.56 3.45 -7.69
C PRO A 100 -2.14 3.81 -9.12
N TYR A 101 -2.45 5.01 -9.60
CA TYR A 101 -1.97 5.50 -10.89
C TYR A 101 -0.44 5.57 -10.92
N PHE A 102 0.18 6.18 -9.92
CA PHE A 102 1.63 6.28 -9.82
C PHE A 102 2.31 4.93 -9.60
N ILE A 103 1.67 4.01 -8.90
CA ILE A 103 2.14 2.61 -8.77
C ILE A 103 2.17 1.94 -10.15
N ASP A 104 1.10 2.08 -10.94
CA ASP A 104 1.03 1.50 -12.29
C ASP A 104 2.12 2.07 -13.21
N GLN A 105 2.39 3.38 -13.14
CA GLN A 105 3.47 4.00 -13.90
C GLN A 105 4.84 3.42 -13.52
N CYS A 106 5.11 3.24 -12.22
CA CYS A 106 6.32 2.59 -11.73
C CYS A 106 6.47 1.15 -12.23
N MET A 107 5.38 0.39 -12.19
CA MET A 107 5.40 -1.02 -12.63
C MET A 107 5.58 -1.17 -14.14
N ALA A 108 5.03 -0.23 -14.92
CA ALA A 108 5.17 -0.21 -16.37
C ALA A 108 6.58 0.20 -16.81
N ASP A 109 7.19 1.17 -16.13
CA ASP A 109 8.54 1.67 -16.42
C ASP A 109 9.16 2.26 -15.15
N SER A 110 10.13 1.57 -14.58
CA SER A 110 10.81 2.02 -13.36
C SER A 110 11.53 3.37 -13.50
N ASN A 111 11.90 3.78 -14.73
CA ASN A 111 12.50 5.09 -14.98
C ASN A 111 11.48 6.24 -14.89
N LYS A 112 10.19 5.92 -14.97
CA LYS A 112 9.06 6.86 -14.82
C LYS A 112 8.43 6.83 -13.44
N CYS A 113 9.05 6.13 -12.50
CA CYS A 113 8.53 6.01 -11.16
C CYS A 113 8.51 7.35 -10.43
N MET A 114 7.32 7.87 -10.15
CA MET A 114 7.10 9.12 -9.43
C MET A 114 6.28 8.91 -8.16
N MET A 115 6.10 7.67 -7.73
CA MET A 115 5.26 7.29 -6.60
C MET A 115 5.70 7.98 -5.30
N ASP A 116 7.00 7.94 -4.95
CA ASP A 116 7.51 8.62 -3.76
C ASP A 116 7.37 10.14 -3.87
N LYS A 117 7.64 10.70 -5.06
CA LYS A 117 7.43 12.12 -5.31
C LYS A 117 5.97 12.53 -5.11
N TYR A 118 5.03 11.70 -5.53
CA TYR A 118 3.61 11.96 -5.31
C TYR A 118 3.24 11.90 -3.82
N LYS A 119 3.73 10.89 -3.10
CA LYS A 119 3.55 10.77 -1.65
C LYS A 119 4.02 12.04 -0.93
N ASP A 120 5.25 12.46 -1.22
CA ASP A 120 5.85 13.64 -0.60
C ASP A 120 5.14 14.93 -0.98
N TYR A 121 4.69 15.02 -2.23
CA TYR A 121 3.91 16.14 -2.72
C TYR A 121 2.56 16.25 -1.99
N ALA A 122 1.86 15.14 -1.82
CA ALA A 122 0.61 15.10 -1.07
C ALA A 122 0.82 15.54 0.38
N PHE A 123 1.86 15.05 1.07
CA PHE A 123 2.22 15.49 2.40
C PHE A 123 2.60 16.97 2.48
N LYS A 124 3.28 17.50 1.47
CA LYS A 124 3.60 18.95 1.38
C LYS A 124 2.34 19.80 1.27
N TRP A 125 1.36 19.34 0.50
CA TRP A 125 0.10 20.07 0.26
C TRP A 125 -0.95 19.87 1.37
N GLN A 126 -0.78 18.91 2.23
CA GLN A 126 -1.71 18.55 3.30
C GLN A 126 -2.27 19.76 4.08
N PRO A 127 -1.46 20.73 4.58
CA PRO A 127 -2.01 21.86 5.32
C PRO A 127 -2.96 22.71 4.49
N LYS A 128 -2.67 22.86 3.18
CA LYS A 128 -3.51 23.63 2.25
C LYS A 128 -4.81 22.89 1.92
N ILE A 129 -4.74 21.57 1.78
CA ILE A 129 -5.91 20.73 1.51
C ILE A 129 -6.84 20.73 2.72
N LEU A 130 -6.29 20.52 3.92
CA LEU A 130 -7.08 20.49 5.16
C LEU A 130 -7.70 21.86 5.51
N ALA A 131 -7.06 22.98 5.12
CA ALA A 131 -7.64 24.31 5.26
C ALA A 131 -8.76 24.60 4.26
N GLY A 132 -8.91 23.82 3.19
CA GLY A 132 -9.90 23.98 2.12
C GLY A 132 -11.17 23.14 2.33
N ASP A 133 -11.63 22.96 3.56
CA ASP A 133 -12.73 22.08 3.97
C ASP A 133 -14.13 22.42 3.42
N THR A 134 -14.25 23.59 2.76
CA THR A 134 -15.51 24.05 2.15
C THR A 134 -15.72 23.59 0.71
N TRP A 135 -14.75 22.91 0.11
CA TRP A 135 -14.82 22.48 -1.28
C TRP A 135 -15.72 21.27 -1.43
N SER A 136 -16.59 21.28 -2.47
CA SER A 136 -17.27 20.06 -2.86
C SER A 136 -16.26 19.03 -3.39
N LYS A 137 -16.63 17.76 -3.34
CA LYS A 137 -15.81 16.68 -3.89
C LYS A 137 -15.36 16.98 -5.33
N ASP A 138 -16.31 17.40 -6.19
CA ASP A 138 -16.02 17.64 -7.61
C ASP A 138 -15.11 18.84 -7.84
N ALA A 139 -15.32 19.94 -7.08
CA ALA A 139 -14.45 21.10 -7.13
C ALA A 139 -13.03 20.77 -6.69
N PHE A 140 -12.88 20.01 -5.60
CA PHE A 140 -11.59 19.54 -5.12
C PHE A 140 -10.91 18.62 -6.14
N THR A 141 -11.63 17.61 -6.64
CA THR A 141 -11.09 16.65 -7.62
C THR A 141 -10.54 17.35 -8.85
N LYS A 142 -11.31 18.31 -9.40
CA LYS A 142 -10.87 19.11 -10.55
C LYS A 142 -9.60 19.90 -10.26
N ALA A 143 -9.58 20.62 -9.13
CA ALA A 143 -8.43 21.43 -8.76
C ALA A 143 -7.19 20.60 -8.44
N TRP A 144 -7.37 19.46 -7.76
CA TRP A 144 -6.28 18.54 -7.43
C TRP A 144 -5.70 17.87 -8.67
N SER A 145 -6.56 17.45 -9.62
CA SER A 145 -6.10 16.89 -10.90
C SER A 145 -5.23 17.88 -11.67
N ALA A 146 -5.67 19.13 -11.79
CA ALA A 146 -4.92 20.18 -12.47
C ALA A 146 -3.58 20.48 -11.77
N GLU A 147 -3.58 20.52 -10.45
CA GLU A 147 -2.37 20.77 -9.65
C GLU A 147 -1.35 19.64 -9.78
N VAL A 148 -1.79 18.38 -9.67
CA VAL A 148 -0.94 17.21 -9.83
C VAL A 148 -0.42 17.11 -11.26
N ALA A 149 -1.28 17.30 -12.26
CA ALA A 149 -0.88 17.29 -13.67
C ALA A 149 0.24 18.30 -13.95
N LYS A 150 0.08 19.50 -13.44
CA LYS A 150 1.08 20.58 -13.57
C LYS A 150 2.41 20.23 -12.89
N GLU A 151 2.38 19.75 -11.65
CA GLU A 151 3.60 19.43 -10.88
C GLU A 151 4.39 18.28 -11.52
N PHE A 152 3.68 17.27 -12.01
CA PHE A 152 4.29 16.06 -12.54
C PHE A 152 4.49 16.06 -14.06
N GLY A 153 4.09 17.15 -14.74
CA GLY A 153 4.19 17.25 -16.19
C GLY A 153 3.30 16.26 -16.94
N LEU A 154 2.13 15.93 -16.37
CA LEU A 154 1.16 14.97 -16.90
C LEU A 154 0.03 15.68 -17.65
N PRO A 155 -0.65 15.03 -18.61
CA PRO A 155 -1.89 15.55 -19.17
C PRO A 155 -2.98 15.65 -18.10
N GLU A 156 -3.64 16.82 -18.00
CA GLU A 156 -4.68 17.05 -16.98
C GLU A 156 -5.87 16.11 -17.14
N ASP A 157 -6.24 15.80 -18.36
CA ASP A 157 -7.32 14.86 -18.69
C ASP A 157 -7.00 13.43 -18.25
N GLU A 158 -5.75 12.99 -18.35
CA GLU A 158 -5.29 11.68 -17.86
C GLU A 158 -5.42 11.58 -16.33
N VAL A 159 -4.96 12.59 -15.60
CA VAL A 159 -5.11 12.62 -14.13
C VAL A 159 -6.57 12.72 -13.71
N ALA A 160 -7.38 13.52 -14.43
CA ALA A 160 -8.81 13.66 -14.16
C ALA A 160 -9.59 12.36 -14.40
N LEU A 161 -9.19 11.55 -15.40
CA LEU A 161 -9.78 10.24 -15.68
C LEU A 161 -9.67 9.27 -14.50
N CYS A 162 -8.63 9.38 -13.67
CA CYS A 162 -8.48 8.56 -12.45
C CYS A 162 -9.66 8.70 -11.47
N TYR A 163 -10.49 9.72 -11.63
CA TYR A 163 -11.70 9.96 -10.82
C TYR A 163 -12.99 9.59 -11.53
N ASP A 164 -12.94 9.21 -12.81
CA ASP A 164 -14.09 8.72 -13.57
C ASP A 164 -14.09 7.18 -13.58
N ARG A 165 -14.76 6.60 -12.58
CA ARG A 165 -14.82 5.14 -12.40
C ARG A 165 -15.19 4.35 -13.67
N ALA A 166 -15.94 4.95 -14.59
CA ALA A 166 -16.38 4.27 -15.80
C ALA A 166 -15.33 4.28 -16.92
N LYS A 167 -14.38 5.23 -16.87
CA LYS A 167 -13.40 5.47 -17.94
C LYS A 167 -11.94 5.32 -17.48
N ASP A 168 -11.69 5.25 -16.18
CA ASP A 168 -10.34 5.13 -15.62
C ASP A 168 -9.67 3.82 -16.06
N PRO A 169 -8.64 3.85 -16.93
CA PRO A 169 -7.94 2.66 -17.38
C PRO A 169 -7.10 2.00 -16.28
N HIS A 170 -6.79 2.75 -15.21
CA HIS A 170 -5.98 2.29 -14.08
C HIS A 170 -6.84 1.69 -12.96
N ASN A 171 -8.17 1.83 -13.02
CA ASN A 171 -9.09 1.39 -11.97
C ASN A 171 -8.66 1.87 -10.57
N THR A 172 -8.24 3.14 -10.47
CA THR A 172 -7.65 3.70 -9.25
C THR A 172 -8.59 3.61 -8.05
N GLU A 173 -9.89 3.88 -8.25
CA GLU A 173 -10.88 3.72 -7.18
C GLU A 173 -10.99 2.26 -6.72
N GLY A 174 -11.00 1.31 -7.65
CA GLY A 174 -11.06 -0.12 -7.32
C GLY A 174 -9.84 -0.54 -6.49
N LYS A 175 -8.63 -0.21 -6.95
CA LYS A 175 -7.38 -0.51 -6.25
C LYS A 175 -7.30 0.18 -4.88
N MET A 176 -7.75 1.44 -4.78
CA MET A 176 -7.80 2.13 -3.49
C MET A 176 -8.77 1.46 -2.52
N ARG A 177 -9.93 0.98 -3.01
CA ARG A 177 -10.87 0.19 -2.20
C ARG A 177 -10.27 -1.12 -1.73
N GLU A 178 -9.43 -1.75 -2.54
CA GLU A 178 -8.71 -2.97 -2.16
C GLU A 178 -7.72 -2.68 -1.03
N MET A 179 -6.90 -1.64 -1.15
CA MET A 179 -6.01 -1.20 -0.07
C MET A 179 -6.78 -0.94 1.23
N TRP A 180 -7.87 -0.19 1.14
CA TRP A 180 -8.70 0.13 2.30
C TRP A 180 -9.31 -1.11 2.95
N LYS A 181 -9.85 -2.05 2.15
CA LYS A 181 -10.42 -3.31 2.67
C LYS A 181 -9.36 -4.19 3.30
N TYR A 182 -8.17 -4.26 2.71
CA TYR A 182 -7.04 -4.99 3.26
C TYR A 182 -6.63 -4.43 4.63
N ALA A 183 -6.45 -3.13 4.73
CA ALA A 183 -6.14 -2.46 5.98
C ALA A 183 -7.24 -2.70 7.04
N THR A 184 -8.52 -2.61 6.65
CA THR A 184 -9.66 -2.89 7.53
C THR A 184 -9.65 -4.34 8.03
N ALA A 185 -9.35 -5.31 7.17
CA ALA A 185 -9.22 -6.72 7.54
C ALA A 185 -8.10 -6.96 8.55
N SER A 186 -7.04 -6.15 8.47
CA SER A 186 -5.93 -6.15 9.42
C SER A 186 -6.19 -5.31 10.69
N ILE A 187 -7.46 -4.90 10.90
CA ILE A 187 -7.88 -4.12 12.07
C ILE A 187 -7.10 -2.79 12.18
N VAL A 188 -6.84 -2.16 11.04
CA VAL A 188 -6.31 -0.78 11.01
C VAL A 188 -7.47 0.18 11.29
N THR A 189 -7.33 1.00 12.33
CA THR A 189 -8.35 1.97 12.78
C THR A 189 -7.84 3.40 12.79
N GLY A 190 -6.57 3.61 12.49
CA GLY A 190 -5.91 4.92 12.44
C GLY A 190 -4.59 4.83 11.66
N THR A 191 -4.00 5.97 11.37
CA THR A 191 -2.73 6.08 10.65
C THR A 191 -1.78 7.03 11.36
N PRO A 192 -0.46 6.79 11.26
CA PRO A 192 0.14 5.58 10.70
C PRO A 192 -0.05 4.36 11.61
N THR A 193 -0.29 3.19 11.01
CA THR A 193 -0.24 1.91 11.72
C THR A 193 0.85 1.06 11.08
N ALA A 194 1.64 0.39 11.91
CA ALA A 194 2.72 -0.48 11.43
C ALA A 194 2.56 -1.91 11.94
N PHE A 195 3.03 -2.85 11.10
CA PHE A 195 3.17 -4.27 11.44
C PHE A 195 4.61 -4.71 11.19
N LEU A 196 5.13 -5.56 12.05
CA LEU A 196 6.44 -6.18 11.85
C LEU A 196 6.26 -7.69 11.80
N ASN A 197 6.66 -8.30 10.68
CA ASN A 197 6.42 -9.73 10.40
C ASN A 197 4.96 -10.14 10.64
N GLY A 198 4.01 -9.31 10.22
CA GLY A 198 2.57 -9.56 10.35
C GLY A 198 1.98 -9.29 11.74
N VAL A 199 2.79 -8.86 12.70
CA VAL A 199 2.33 -8.50 14.06
C VAL A 199 2.12 -7.00 14.13
N LYS A 200 0.89 -6.58 14.44
CA LYS A 200 0.55 -5.17 14.65
C LYS A 200 1.31 -4.61 15.85
N LEU A 201 1.97 -3.48 15.67
CA LEU A 201 2.60 -2.76 16.77
C LEU A 201 1.54 -2.00 17.58
N ASP A 202 1.65 -2.04 18.91
CA ASP A 202 0.75 -1.29 19.79
C ASP A 202 0.86 0.23 19.58
N SER A 203 2.05 0.70 19.21
CA SER A 203 2.33 2.06 18.79
C SER A 203 3.40 2.07 17.71
N THR A 204 3.24 2.94 16.72
CA THR A 204 4.23 3.14 15.65
C THR A 204 5.40 3.97 16.20
N PRO A 205 6.67 3.47 16.16
CA PRO A 205 7.80 4.26 16.62
C PRO A 205 7.97 5.55 15.81
N MET A 206 8.21 6.65 16.52
CA MET A 206 8.39 7.98 15.93
C MET A 206 9.85 8.46 16.01
N SER A 207 10.81 7.53 16.00
CA SER A 207 12.25 7.82 15.91
C SER A 207 13.00 6.68 15.23
N VAL A 208 14.04 7.02 14.47
CA VAL A 208 14.94 6.02 13.85
C VAL A 208 15.56 5.11 14.90
N LYS A 209 15.92 5.67 16.06
CA LYS A 209 16.51 4.92 17.17
C LYS A 209 15.61 3.78 17.65
N ASP A 210 14.32 4.06 17.82
CA ASP A 210 13.37 3.06 18.31
C ASP A 210 13.08 2.00 17.26
N TRP A 211 12.99 2.40 15.99
CA TRP A 211 12.91 1.46 14.87
C TRP A 211 14.12 0.53 14.78
N MET A 212 15.34 1.07 14.91
CA MET A 212 16.56 0.27 14.90
C MET A 212 16.60 -0.72 16.06
N ALA A 213 16.21 -0.29 17.27
CA ALA A 213 16.12 -1.17 18.43
C ALA A 213 15.13 -2.33 18.19
N LEU A 214 13.98 -2.04 17.59
CA LEU A 214 12.96 -3.03 17.25
C LEU A 214 13.46 -4.01 16.17
N LEU A 215 14.12 -3.52 15.12
CA LEU A 215 14.71 -4.36 14.07
C LEU A 215 15.81 -5.27 14.63
N ASP A 216 16.69 -4.73 15.47
CA ASP A 216 17.73 -5.50 16.14
C ASP A 216 17.17 -6.61 17.03
N GLN A 217 16.14 -6.31 17.82
CA GLN A 217 15.46 -7.29 18.66
C GLN A 217 14.82 -8.38 17.81
N THR A 218 14.09 -7.99 16.74
CA THR A 218 13.43 -8.93 15.84
C THR A 218 14.44 -9.82 15.13
N TYR A 219 15.53 -9.26 14.62
CA TYR A 219 16.57 -10.01 13.95
C TYR A 219 17.27 -11.02 14.88
N LYS A 220 17.54 -10.65 16.15
CA LYS A 220 18.14 -11.53 17.15
C LYS A 220 17.20 -12.63 17.63
N SER A 221 15.89 -12.37 17.64
CA SER A 221 14.86 -13.32 18.06
C SER A 221 14.47 -14.34 16.99
N GLN A 222 14.89 -14.14 15.73
CA GLN A 222 14.59 -15.09 14.66
C GLN A 222 15.15 -16.47 15.02
N TRP A 223 14.29 -17.49 14.94
CA TRP A 223 14.76 -18.87 15.07
C TRP A 223 15.71 -19.20 13.91
N ARG A 224 16.95 -19.45 14.22
CA ARG A 224 17.96 -19.90 13.26
C ARG A 224 18.36 -21.30 13.66
N PRO A 225 18.25 -22.30 12.77
CA PRO A 225 18.85 -23.60 13.05
C PRO A 225 20.34 -23.38 13.34
N LYS A 226 20.82 -23.89 14.48
CA LYS A 226 22.27 -23.95 14.71
C LYS A 226 22.84 -24.78 13.57
N SER A 227 23.91 -24.32 12.93
CA SER A 227 24.57 -24.99 11.79
C SER A 227 25.10 -26.41 12.10
N THR A 228 24.88 -26.90 13.32
CA THR A 228 25.30 -28.22 13.83
C THR A 228 24.16 -29.19 14.07
N ASP A 229 22.89 -28.80 13.88
CA ASP A 229 21.78 -29.74 14.01
C ASP A 229 21.64 -30.55 12.69
N THR A 230 22.55 -31.48 12.46
CA THR A 230 22.36 -32.59 11.55
C THR A 230 21.25 -33.43 12.15
N PHE A 231 20.03 -33.30 11.64
CA PHE A 231 18.99 -34.28 11.93
C PHE A 231 19.43 -35.62 11.30
N LEU A 232 19.88 -36.56 12.15
CA LEU A 232 20.02 -37.99 11.81
C LEU A 232 18.66 -38.65 11.80
#